data_68e9916083c9cbcd003d0e0f11342ba8
#
_entry.id   68e9916083c9cbcd003d0e0f11342ba8
#
_cell.length_a   1.000
_cell.length_b   1.000
_cell.length_c   1.000
_cell.angle_alpha   90.00
_cell.angle_beta   90.00
_cell.angle_gamma   90.00
#
_symmetry.space_group_name_H-M   'P 1'
#
loop_
_entity.id
_entity.type
_entity.pdbx_description
1 polymer ?
#
loop_
_entity_poly.entity_id
_entity_poly.type
_entity_poly.pdbx_seq_one_letter_code
_entity_poly.pdbx_strand_id
1 'polypeptide(L)'
;GLGMGVGSQRAALEDPKLEDSYRIVREKAPNAFIYGNIGAPQISRYTIEDVERAVEMIDADAMAIHLNFLQEAIQPGGNVDARGIVEKIAGIASELSVPVIVKETGAGICHMDAYLLKKAGVAAIDVGGRGGTSWAGVEVFRARMELDEVSEHLGMKFWDWGIPTAVSLVEADIGLPLVATGGIRDGVMMAKAMALGASMSSVALPLVSAARIGPEKVKKLLELYIEELKAVMYLTGSRSVEDIRRAPVIISGKTRDTLEARGFNWK
;
A
#
# COMPACT_ATOMS: atom_id res chain seq x y z
N GLY A 1 4.77 0.71 19.42
CA GLY A 1 4.14 -0.27 18.57
C GLY A 1 4.20 0.09 17.11
N LEU A 2 4.38 -0.93 16.27
CA LEU A 2 4.28 -0.83 14.82
C LEU A 2 2.98 -1.51 14.41
N GLY A 3 2.35 -1.01 13.32
CA GLY A 3 1.21 -1.66 12.68
C GLY A 3 1.68 -2.72 11.67
N MET A 4 0.78 -3.64 11.31
CA MET A 4 1.02 -4.66 10.30
C MET A 4 -0.21 -4.89 9.43
N GLY A 5 -0.01 -4.90 8.11
CA GLY A 5 -1.01 -5.40 7.17
C GLY A 5 -0.72 -6.84 6.78
N VAL A 6 -1.75 -7.66 6.70
CA VAL A 6 -1.62 -9.03 6.20
C VAL A 6 -1.60 -9.09 4.67
N GLY A 7 -1.17 -10.21 4.12
CA GLY A 7 -1.34 -10.51 2.70
C GLY A 7 -2.82 -10.61 2.32
N SER A 8 -3.12 -10.69 1.01
CA SER A 8 -4.51 -10.87 0.56
C SER A 8 -5.16 -12.10 1.19
N GLN A 9 -6.31 -11.89 1.86
CA GLN A 9 -7.06 -12.95 2.53
C GLN A 9 -7.96 -13.76 1.57
N ARG A 10 -7.87 -13.47 0.25
CA ARG A 10 -8.62 -14.20 -0.77
C ARG A 10 -8.52 -15.71 -0.60
N ALA A 11 -7.31 -16.24 -0.41
CA ALA A 11 -7.09 -17.66 -0.30
C ALA A 11 -7.85 -18.28 0.90
N ALA A 12 -7.90 -17.60 2.05
CA ALA A 12 -8.60 -18.07 3.23
C ALA A 12 -10.13 -17.88 3.13
N LEU A 13 -10.60 -16.88 2.39
CA LEU A 13 -12.03 -16.74 2.08
C LEU A 13 -12.52 -17.86 1.16
N GLU A 14 -11.68 -18.33 0.23
CA GLU A 14 -11.98 -19.44 -0.69
C GLU A 14 -11.76 -20.82 -0.02
N ASP A 15 -10.75 -20.99 0.83
CA ASP A 15 -10.46 -22.22 1.59
C ASP A 15 -10.25 -21.92 3.09
N PRO A 16 -11.26 -22.22 3.94
CA PRO A 16 -11.16 -21.96 5.40
C PRO A 16 -9.99 -22.65 6.10
N LYS A 17 -9.41 -23.70 5.52
CA LYS A 17 -8.24 -24.39 6.09
C LYS A 17 -7.01 -23.50 6.16
N LEU A 18 -6.98 -22.40 5.40
CA LEU A 18 -5.87 -21.45 5.34
C LEU A 18 -6.01 -20.31 6.38
N GLU A 19 -7.16 -20.21 7.07
CA GLU A 19 -7.42 -19.12 8.03
C GLU A 19 -6.37 -19.03 9.15
N ASP A 20 -5.89 -20.17 9.66
CA ASP A 20 -4.90 -20.20 10.73
C ASP A 20 -3.59 -19.48 10.35
N SER A 21 -3.23 -19.49 9.06
CA SER A 21 -2.06 -18.78 8.56
C SER A 21 -2.18 -17.25 8.66
N TYR A 22 -3.40 -16.73 8.79
CA TYR A 22 -3.69 -15.32 9.01
C TYR A 22 -3.95 -15.01 10.49
N ARG A 23 -4.71 -15.86 11.20
CA ARG A 23 -5.02 -15.72 12.64
C ARG A 23 -3.78 -15.58 13.52
N ILE A 24 -2.71 -16.27 13.15
CA ILE A 24 -1.42 -16.26 13.87
C ILE A 24 -0.90 -14.85 14.14
N VAL A 25 -1.20 -13.85 13.27
CA VAL A 25 -0.72 -12.48 13.45
C VAL A 25 -1.32 -11.83 14.70
N ARG A 26 -2.63 -12.00 14.92
CA ARG A 26 -3.32 -11.47 16.10
C ARG A 26 -2.92 -12.22 17.37
N GLU A 27 -2.79 -13.55 17.28
CA GLU A 27 -2.32 -14.37 18.40
C GLU A 27 -0.91 -13.96 18.89
N LYS A 28 0.00 -13.67 17.96
CA LYS A 28 1.38 -13.27 18.29
C LYS A 28 1.53 -11.79 18.63
N ALA A 29 0.61 -10.95 18.18
CA ALA A 29 0.64 -9.50 18.37
C ALA A 29 -0.73 -8.95 18.80
N PRO A 30 -1.25 -9.34 19.99
CA PRO A 30 -2.63 -9.04 20.40
C PRO A 30 -2.94 -7.55 20.52
N ASN A 31 -1.94 -6.72 20.75
CA ASN A 31 -2.09 -5.27 20.93
C ASN A 31 -1.55 -4.44 19.74
N ALA A 32 -1.16 -5.08 18.64
CA ALA A 32 -0.70 -4.36 17.46
C ALA A 32 -1.90 -3.87 16.63
N PHE A 33 -1.73 -2.73 15.94
CA PHE A 33 -2.66 -2.32 14.90
C PHE A 33 -2.49 -3.26 13.69
N ILE A 34 -3.51 -4.05 13.40
CA ILE A 34 -3.50 -5.04 12.32
C ILE A 34 -4.62 -4.71 11.35
N TYR A 35 -4.32 -4.66 10.06
CA TYR A 35 -5.36 -4.50 9.05
C TYR A 35 -5.45 -5.69 8.10
N GLY A 36 -6.70 -6.07 7.80
CA GLY A 36 -7.05 -7.06 6.80
C GLY A 36 -6.76 -6.58 5.39
N ASN A 37 -6.87 -7.47 4.40
CA ASN A 37 -6.50 -7.12 3.04
C ASN A 37 -7.24 -7.98 2.01
N ILE A 38 -8.00 -7.32 1.13
CA ILE A 38 -8.72 -7.94 0.00
C ILE A 38 -8.49 -7.15 -1.28
N GLY A 39 -8.67 -7.80 -2.43
CA GLY A 39 -8.46 -7.17 -3.73
C GLY A 39 -9.70 -6.47 -4.27
N ALA A 40 -9.55 -5.28 -4.83
CA ALA A 40 -10.62 -4.56 -5.50
C ALA A 40 -11.28 -5.35 -6.65
N PRO A 41 -10.53 -6.06 -7.51
CA PRO A 41 -11.14 -6.89 -8.55
C PRO A 41 -12.03 -8.01 -8.00
N GLN A 42 -11.79 -8.46 -6.76
CA GLN A 42 -12.53 -9.53 -6.12
C GLN A 42 -13.79 -9.04 -5.38
N ILE A 43 -13.78 -7.78 -4.87
CA ILE A 43 -14.92 -7.27 -4.09
C ILE A 43 -16.23 -7.18 -4.88
N SER A 44 -16.17 -7.18 -6.22
CA SER A 44 -17.38 -7.28 -7.06
C SER A 44 -18.15 -8.58 -6.84
N ARG A 45 -17.49 -9.63 -6.34
CA ARG A 45 -18.05 -10.96 -6.08
C ARG A 45 -18.33 -11.22 -4.61
N TYR A 46 -17.82 -10.37 -3.71
CA TYR A 46 -18.00 -10.52 -2.27
C TYR A 46 -19.26 -9.82 -1.78
N THR A 47 -19.91 -10.44 -0.81
CA THR A 47 -20.93 -9.79 0.02
C THR A 47 -20.26 -9.00 1.15
N ILE A 48 -21.02 -8.22 1.90
CA ILE A 48 -20.48 -7.54 3.07
C ILE A 48 -20.05 -8.54 4.13
N GLU A 49 -20.80 -9.63 4.28
CA GLU A 49 -20.48 -10.72 5.22
C GLU A 49 -19.15 -11.41 4.90
N ASP A 50 -18.78 -11.52 3.63
CA ASP A 50 -17.46 -12.05 3.23
C ASP A 50 -16.33 -11.10 3.69
N VAL A 51 -16.57 -9.79 3.59
CA VAL A 51 -15.58 -8.79 4.04
C VAL A 51 -15.50 -8.75 5.56
N GLU A 52 -16.65 -8.83 6.27
CA GLU A 52 -16.69 -8.94 7.74
C GLU A 52 -15.98 -10.20 8.22
N ARG A 53 -16.19 -11.35 7.56
CA ARG A 53 -15.44 -12.57 7.87
C ARG A 53 -13.93 -12.40 7.73
N ALA A 54 -13.47 -11.62 6.75
CA ALA A 54 -12.05 -11.30 6.63
C ALA A 54 -11.53 -10.41 7.79
N VAL A 55 -12.34 -9.49 8.29
CA VAL A 55 -12.06 -8.68 9.49
C VAL A 55 -11.99 -9.58 10.72
N GLU A 56 -13.02 -10.38 10.96
CA GLU A 56 -13.13 -11.27 12.12
C GLU A 56 -12.03 -12.33 12.16
N MET A 57 -11.61 -12.83 11.00
CA MET A 57 -10.56 -13.85 10.85
C MET A 57 -9.29 -13.50 11.62
N ILE A 58 -8.93 -12.22 11.67
CA ILE A 58 -7.71 -11.74 12.31
C ILE A 58 -7.98 -10.69 13.39
N ASP A 59 -9.24 -10.48 13.76
CA ASP A 59 -9.66 -9.38 14.64
C ASP A 59 -9.00 -8.06 14.19
N ALA A 60 -9.28 -7.67 12.94
CA ALA A 60 -8.61 -6.57 12.28
C ALA A 60 -9.10 -5.20 12.80
N ASP A 61 -8.18 -4.27 12.99
CA ASP A 61 -8.47 -2.88 13.37
C ASP A 61 -8.89 -2.00 12.17
N ALA A 62 -8.62 -2.46 10.95
CA ALA A 62 -9.00 -1.83 9.70
C ALA A 62 -9.01 -2.86 8.56
N MET A 63 -9.67 -2.52 7.44
CA MET A 63 -9.66 -3.35 6.23
C MET A 63 -9.03 -2.58 5.06
N ALA A 64 -7.99 -3.15 4.46
CA ALA A 64 -7.40 -2.62 3.24
C ALA A 64 -8.05 -3.25 2.00
N ILE A 65 -8.43 -2.41 1.04
CA ILE A 65 -8.80 -2.82 -0.30
C ILE A 65 -7.67 -2.43 -1.25
N HIS A 66 -7.00 -3.44 -1.84
CA HIS A 66 -5.87 -3.15 -2.73
C HIS A 66 -6.29 -3.08 -4.19
N LEU A 67 -5.78 -2.04 -4.87
CA LEU A 67 -6.00 -1.78 -6.29
C LEU A 67 -4.87 -2.44 -7.09
N ASN A 68 -5.05 -3.65 -7.59
CA ASN A 68 -4.04 -4.38 -8.35
C ASN A 68 -4.40 -4.51 -9.83
N PHE A 69 -5.03 -3.49 -10.40
CA PHE A 69 -5.53 -3.53 -11.78
C PHE A 69 -4.43 -3.77 -12.81
N LEU A 70 -3.23 -3.22 -12.60
CA LEU A 70 -2.08 -3.48 -13.47
C LEU A 70 -1.71 -4.97 -13.49
N GLN A 71 -1.66 -5.60 -12.34
CA GLN A 71 -1.38 -7.02 -12.23
C GLN A 71 -2.46 -7.85 -12.91
N GLU A 72 -3.74 -7.55 -12.63
CA GLU A 72 -4.88 -8.24 -13.24
C GLU A 72 -4.92 -8.10 -14.78
N ALA A 73 -4.46 -6.96 -15.31
CA ALA A 73 -4.38 -6.75 -16.76
C ALA A 73 -3.28 -7.58 -17.45
N ILE A 74 -2.30 -8.06 -16.70
CA ILE A 74 -1.14 -8.78 -17.23
C ILE A 74 -1.27 -10.28 -16.98
N GLN A 75 -1.73 -10.70 -15.78
CA GLN A 75 -1.80 -12.11 -15.42
C GLN A 75 -2.83 -12.88 -16.26
N PRO A 76 -2.55 -14.15 -16.63
CA PRO A 76 -3.52 -14.98 -17.31
C PRO A 76 -4.83 -15.10 -16.52
N GLY A 77 -5.98 -14.86 -17.19
CA GLY A 77 -7.29 -14.97 -16.55
C GLY A 77 -7.59 -13.93 -15.49
N GLY A 78 -6.82 -12.81 -15.46
CA GLY A 78 -7.06 -11.71 -14.54
C GLY A 78 -8.42 -11.03 -14.75
N ASN A 79 -8.94 -10.42 -13.69
CA ASN A 79 -10.20 -9.68 -13.74
C ASN A 79 -9.96 -8.23 -14.16
N VAL A 80 -10.22 -7.92 -15.42
CA VAL A 80 -10.04 -6.58 -16.02
C VAL A 80 -11.31 -5.73 -15.99
N ASP A 81 -12.35 -6.15 -15.29
CA ASP A 81 -13.59 -5.36 -15.15
C ASP A 81 -13.54 -4.50 -13.87
N ALA A 82 -13.33 -3.21 -14.04
CA ALA A 82 -13.28 -2.24 -12.95
C ALA A 82 -14.59 -1.44 -12.78
N ARG A 83 -15.66 -1.78 -13.51
CA ARG A 83 -16.95 -1.07 -13.43
C ARG A 83 -17.58 -1.26 -12.06
N GLY A 84 -18.10 -0.16 -11.47
CA GLY A 84 -18.79 -0.19 -10.18
C GLY A 84 -17.89 -0.41 -8.96
N ILE A 85 -16.57 -0.44 -9.13
CA ILE A 85 -15.63 -0.68 -8.00
C ILE A 85 -15.68 0.45 -6.97
N VAL A 86 -15.80 1.72 -7.39
CA VAL A 86 -15.86 2.86 -6.46
C VAL A 86 -17.15 2.80 -5.64
N GLU A 87 -18.28 2.48 -6.26
CA GLU A 87 -19.58 2.29 -5.61
C GLU A 87 -19.52 1.11 -4.62
N LYS A 88 -18.86 0.03 -4.99
CA LYS A 88 -18.69 -1.13 -4.12
C LYS A 88 -17.79 -0.79 -2.91
N ILE A 89 -16.69 -0.04 -3.13
CA ILE A 89 -15.86 0.49 -2.04
C ILE A 89 -16.69 1.38 -1.11
N ALA A 90 -17.53 2.25 -1.67
CA ALA A 90 -18.40 3.13 -0.86
C ALA A 90 -19.41 2.33 -0.01
N GLY A 91 -20.02 1.29 -0.58
CA GLY A 91 -20.89 0.37 0.17
C GLY A 91 -20.13 -0.27 1.34
N ILE A 92 -18.98 -0.88 1.07
CA ILE A 92 -18.14 -1.50 2.10
C ILE A 92 -17.73 -0.48 3.17
N ALA A 93 -17.29 0.72 2.77
CA ALA A 93 -16.87 1.75 3.72
C ALA A 93 -18.01 2.28 4.61
N SER A 94 -19.26 2.19 4.14
CA SER A 94 -20.44 2.63 4.92
C SER A 94 -20.99 1.57 5.87
N GLU A 95 -20.78 0.29 5.56
CA GLU A 95 -21.40 -0.83 6.28
C GLU A 95 -20.43 -1.55 7.22
N LEU A 96 -19.12 -1.58 6.88
CA LEU A 96 -18.13 -2.32 7.64
C LEU A 96 -17.90 -1.70 9.04
N SER A 97 -17.73 -2.54 10.05
CA SER A 97 -17.51 -2.12 11.44
C SER A 97 -16.15 -1.44 11.70
N VAL A 98 -15.18 -1.65 10.81
CA VAL A 98 -13.83 -1.09 10.90
C VAL A 98 -13.53 -0.14 9.74
N PRO A 99 -12.61 0.84 9.91
CA PRO A 99 -12.28 1.79 8.85
C PRO A 99 -11.68 1.09 7.63
N VAL A 100 -12.05 1.58 6.44
CA VAL A 100 -11.54 1.09 5.15
C VAL A 100 -10.35 1.93 4.71
N ILE A 101 -9.27 1.26 4.35
CA ILE A 101 -8.06 1.84 3.74
C ILE A 101 -8.03 1.38 2.28
N VAL A 102 -7.89 2.29 1.33
CA VAL A 102 -7.62 1.88 -0.05
C VAL A 102 -6.14 2.01 -0.34
N LYS A 103 -5.56 0.98 -0.94
CA LYS A 103 -4.13 0.94 -1.25
C LYS A 103 -3.86 0.54 -2.69
N GLU A 104 -2.86 1.17 -3.28
CA GLU A 104 -2.27 0.68 -4.51
C GLU A 104 -1.14 -0.33 -4.23
N THR A 105 -0.64 -0.98 -5.25
CA THR A 105 0.33 -2.09 -5.13
C THR A 105 1.67 -1.83 -5.85
N GLY A 106 1.85 -0.66 -6.45
CA GLY A 106 3.10 -0.29 -7.12
C GLY A 106 2.92 0.67 -8.30
N ALA A 107 1.67 1.08 -8.61
CA ALA A 107 1.39 2.04 -9.68
C ALA A 107 1.02 3.45 -9.19
N GLY A 108 0.81 3.65 -7.88
CA GLY A 108 0.47 4.95 -7.30
C GLY A 108 -0.98 5.36 -7.51
N ILE A 109 -1.41 6.34 -6.72
CA ILE A 109 -2.76 6.90 -6.76
C ILE A 109 -2.65 8.36 -7.21
N CYS A 110 -3.41 8.75 -8.21
CA CYS A 110 -3.48 10.13 -8.70
C CYS A 110 -4.50 10.96 -7.91
N HIS A 111 -4.47 12.27 -8.10
CA HIS A 111 -5.38 13.19 -7.42
C HIS A 111 -6.87 12.87 -7.66
N MET A 112 -7.22 12.54 -8.90
CA MET A 112 -8.61 12.23 -9.24
C MET A 112 -9.09 10.96 -8.54
N ASP A 113 -8.25 9.90 -8.53
CA ASP A 113 -8.59 8.66 -7.84
C ASP A 113 -8.70 8.87 -6.34
N ALA A 114 -7.76 9.61 -5.74
CA ALA A 114 -7.80 9.97 -4.32
C ALA A 114 -9.12 10.70 -3.97
N TYR A 115 -9.53 11.67 -4.81
CA TYR A 115 -10.78 12.40 -4.61
C TYR A 115 -12.01 11.50 -4.70
N LEU A 116 -12.06 10.57 -5.64
CA LEU A 116 -13.15 9.58 -5.75
C LEU A 116 -13.20 8.67 -4.51
N LEU A 117 -12.04 8.20 -4.05
CA LEU A 117 -11.92 7.37 -2.85
C LEU A 117 -12.38 8.13 -1.59
N LYS A 118 -12.00 9.41 -1.45
CA LYS A 118 -12.51 10.25 -0.36
C LYS A 118 -14.03 10.36 -0.37
N LYS A 119 -14.62 10.56 -1.55
CA LYS A 119 -16.08 10.59 -1.71
C LYS A 119 -16.74 9.25 -1.39
N ALA A 120 -16.05 8.14 -1.65
CA ALA A 120 -16.48 6.80 -1.29
C ALA A 120 -16.40 6.52 0.22
N GLY A 121 -15.93 7.45 1.05
CA GLY A 121 -15.91 7.32 2.51
C GLY A 121 -14.73 6.53 3.07
N VAL A 122 -13.65 6.33 2.30
CA VAL A 122 -12.47 5.65 2.83
C VAL A 122 -11.78 6.48 3.91
N ALA A 123 -11.23 5.82 4.92
CA ALA A 123 -10.62 6.45 6.08
C ALA A 123 -9.16 6.88 5.84
N ALA A 124 -8.44 6.20 4.96
CA ALA A 124 -7.04 6.49 4.62
C ALA A 124 -6.68 5.96 3.23
N ILE A 125 -5.60 6.49 2.67
CA ILE A 125 -5.05 6.06 1.39
C ILE A 125 -3.59 5.63 1.58
N ASP A 126 -3.26 4.42 1.14
CA ASP A 126 -1.88 3.96 0.97
C ASP A 126 -1.52 4.09 -0.51
N VAL A 127 -0.61 4.99 -0.82
CA VAL A 127 -0.35 5.37 -2.21
C VAL A 127 0.25 4.25 -3.06
N GLY A 128 0.94 3.28 -2.46
CA GLY A 128 1.53 2.16 -3.21
C GLY A 128 2.26 2.59 -4.48
N GLY A 129 3.10 3.63 -4.38
CA GLY A 129 3.66 4.29 -5.55
C GLY A 129 4.75 3.49 -6.28
N ARG A 130 5.06 3.91 -7.50
CA ARG A 130 6.17 3.34 -8.28
C ARG A 130 7.51 3.71 -7.65
N GLY A 131 8.29 2.71 -7.31
CA GLY A 131 9.61 2.86 -6.67
C GLY A 131 10.09 1.61 -5.95
N GLY A 132 9.18 0.67 -5.70
CA GLY A 132 9.44 -0.64 -5.09
C GLY A 132 9.28 -1.80 -6.07
N THR A 133 8.60 -2.85 -5.62
CA THR A 133 8.26 -4.01 -6.45
C THR A 133 7.33 -3.61 -7.59
N SER A 134 7.68 -3.99 -8.81
CA SER A 134 6.76 -3.95 -9.94
C SER A 134 5.97 -5.25 -9.98
N TRP A 135 4.65 -5.19 -9.82
CA TRP A 135 3.82 -6.38 -9.97
C TRP A 135 3.73 -6.83 -11.44
N ALA A 136 3.85 -5.89 -12.40
CA ALA A 136 4.08 -6.26 -13.79
C ALA A 136 5.34 -7.12 -13.95
N GLY A 137 6.44 -6.73 -13.29
CA GLY A 137 7.67 -7.52 -13.27
C GLY A 137 7.51 -8.87 -12.58
N VAL A 138 6.70 -8.98 -11.53
CA VAL A 138 6.39 -10.28 -10.90
C VAL A 138 5.71 -11.21 -11.91
N GLU A 139 4.73 -10.69 -12.66
CA GLU A 139 4.03 -11.49 -13.68
C GLU A 139 4.95 -11.89 -14.85
N VAL A 140 5.97 -11.10 -15.20
CA VAL A 140 7.02 -11.55 -16.16
C VAL A 140 7.67 -12.84 -15.71
N PHE A 141 8.08 -12.93 -14.44
CA PHE A 141 8.73 -14.15 -13.94
C PHE A 141 7.79 -15.33 -13.88
N ARG A 142 6.51 -15.12 -13.54
CA ARG A 142 5.48 -16.18 -13.58
C ARG A 142 5.23 -16.65 -15.00
N ALA A 143 5.02 -15.73 -15.93
CA ALA A 143 4.80 -16.03 -17.34
C ALA A 143 5.95 -16.84 -17.95
N ARG A 144 7.20 -16.54 -17.61
CA ARG A 144 8.36 -17.35 -18.02
C ARG A 144 8.31 -18.78 -17.51
N MET A 145 7.86 -18.99 -16.28
CA MET A 145 7.74 -20.34 -15.71
C MET A 145 6.62 -21.13 -16.40
N GLU A 146 5.59 -20.45 -16.88
CA GLU A 146 4.43 -21.03 -17.55
C GLU A 146 4.54 -21.02 -19.09
N LEU A 147 5.63 -20.49 -19.64
CA LEU A 147 5.88 -20.32 -21.08
C LEU A 147 4.80 -19.48 -21.79
N ASP A 148 4.24 -18.48 -21.07
CA ASP A 148 3.26 -17.54 -21.60
C ASP A 148 3.95 -16.28 -22.15
N GLU A 149 4.24 -16.30 -23.45
CA GLU A 149 4.94 -15.21 -24.14
C GLU A 149 4.12 -13.90 -24.15
N VAL A 150 2.79 -13.98 -24.13
CA VAL A 150 1.92 -12.79 -24.17
C VAL A 150 1.99 -12.06 -22.83
N SER A 151 1.79 -12.74 -21.72
CA SER A 151 1.88 -12.15 -20.37
C SER A 151 3.31 -11.69 -20.06
N GLU A 152 4.35 -12.42 -20.52
CA GLU A 152 5.74 -11.97 -20.42
C GLU A 152 5.94 -10.64 -21.15
N HIS A 153 5.50 -10.55 -22.41
CA HIS A 153 5.63 -9.33 -23.22
C HIS A 153 4.90 -8.14 -22.57
N LEU A 154 3.66 -8.34 -22.12
CA LEU A 154 2.88 -7.30 -21.44
C LEU A 154 3.58 -6.86 -20.14
N GLY A 155 4.00 -7.79 -19.31
CA GLY A 155 4.69 -7.47 -18.06
C GLY A 155 6.00 -6.69 -18.29
N MET A 156 6.79 -7.05 -19.31
CA MET A 156 7.97 -6.28 -19.71
C MET A 156 7.62 -4.88 -20.19
N LYS A 157 6.54 -4.71 -20.96
CA LYS A 157 6.11 -3.42 -21.50
C LYS A 157 5.63 -2.48 -20.42
N PHE A 158 4.95 -3.00 -19.41
CA PHE A 158 4.36 -2.24 -18.29
C PHE A 158 5.19 -2.28 -17.01
N TRP A 159 6.45 -2.76 -17.07
CA TRP A 159 7.31 -2.90 -15.89
C TRP A 159 7.40 -1.63 -15.04
N ASP A 160 7.58 -0.48 -15.71
CA ASP A 160 7.74 0.83 -15.08
C ASP A 160 6.45 1.69 -15.12
N TRP A 161 5.30 1.07 -15.34
CA TRP A 161 4.02 1.77 -15.33
C TRP A 161 3.70 2.30 -13.92
N GLY A 162 3.29 3.57 -13.86
CA GLY A 162 2.76 4.16 -12.63
C GLY A 162 3.38 5.49 -12.24
N ILE A 163 2.81 6.08 -11.18
CA ILE A 163 3.18 7.36 -10.60
C ILE A 163 4.25 7.12 -9.53
N PRO A 164 5.40 7.82 -9.57
CA PRO A 164 6.42 7.71 -8.53
C PRO A 164 5.85 8.02 -7.15
N THR A 165 6.30 7.30 -6.12
CA THR A 165 5.78 7.43 -4.75
C THR A 165 5.76 8.87 -4.25
N ALA A 166 6.83 9.64 -4.47
CA ALA A 166 6.89 11.05 -4.04
C ALA A 166 5.85 11.93 -4.76
N VAL A 167 5.59 11.67 -6.05
CA VAL A 167 4.57 12.37 -6.83
C VAL A 167 3.17 11.96 -6.37
N SER A 168 2.94 10.67 -6.20
CA SER A 168 1.66 10.14 -5.76
C SER A 168 1.26 10.67 -4.37
N LEU A 169 2.22 10.82 -3.44
CA LEU A 169 1.95 11.42 -2.13
C LEU A 169 1.43 12.86 -2.25
N VAL A 170 2.05 13.67 -3.10
CA VAL A 170 1.61 15.06 -3.31
C VAL A 170 0.25 15.10 -3.99
N GLU A 171 0.01 14.26 -4.99
CA GLU A 171 -1.28 14.21 -5.70
C GLU A 171 -2.41 13.68 -4.83
N ALA A 172 -2.14 12.70 -3.99
CA ALA A 172 -3.14 12.11 -3.10
C ALA A 172 -3.39 12.91 -1.81
N ASP A 173 -2.68 14.01 -1.59
CA ASP A 173 -2.91 14.87 -0.41
C ASP A 173 -4.19 15.71 -0.59
N ILE A 174 -5.30 15.12 -0.21
CA ILE A 174 -6.66 15.67 -0.24
C ILE A 174 -7.27 15.81 1.15
N GLY A 175 -6.42 15.76 2.19
CA GLY A 175 -6.83 15.87 3.58
C GLY A 175 -7.32 14.56 4.21
N LEU A 176 -6.98 13.40 3.63
CA LEU A 176 -7.06 12.10 4.28
C LEU A 176 -5.68 11.69 4.82
N PRO A 177 -5.61 10.85 5.87
CA PRO A 177 -4.36 10.21 6.25
C PRO A 177 -3.74 9.45 5.08
N LEU A 178 -2.43 9.69 4.83
CA LEU A 178 -1.69 9.01 3.77
C LEU A 178 -0.66 8.05 4.36
N VAL A 179 -0.58 6.86 3.79
CA VAL A 179 0.49 5.90 4.04
C VAL A 179 1.43 5.90 2.84
N ALA A 180 2.71 6.16 3.09
CA ALA A 180 3.75 6.11 2.07
C ALA A 180 4.28 4.69 1.91
N THR A 181 3.96 4.06 0.80
CA THR A 181 4.55 2.79 0.36
C THR A 181 5.04 2.89 -1.08
N GLY A 182 5.87 1.94 -1.49
CA GLY A 182 6.46 1.89 -2.82
C GLY A 182 7.89 2.40 -2.82
N GLY A 183 8.84 1.51 -2.49
CA GLY A 183 10.27 1.78 -2.55
C GLY A 183 10.89 2.42 -1.31
N ILE A 184 10.19 2.53 -0.21
CA ILE A 184 10.74 2.95 1.08
C ILE A 184 11.70 1.87 1.59
N ARG A 185 12.95 2.24 1.90
CA ARG A 185 14.01 1.29 2.27
C ARG A 185 14.84 1.69 3.49
N ASP A 186 14.63 2.90 4.02
CA ASP A 186 15.38 3.44 5.16
C ASP A 186 14.59 4.54 5.88
N GLY A 187 15.05 4.92 7.06
CA GLY A 187 14.42 5.97 7.88
C GLY A 187 14.53 7.37 7.27
N VAL A 188 15.52 7.62 6.41
CA VAL A 188 15.65 8.91 5.69
C VAL A 188 14.56 9.03 4.62
N MET A 189 14.28 7.95 3.89
CA MET A 189 13.15 7.90 2.94
C MET A 189 11.81 8.05 3.66
N MET A 190 11.65 7.44 4.85
CA MET A 190 10.45 7.62 5.69
C MET A 190 10.26 9.10 6.05
N ALA A 191 11.29 9.77 6.54
CA ALA A 191 11.22 11.19 6.87
C ALA A 191 10.85 12.06 5.65
N LYS A 192 11.47 11.81 4.49
CA LYS A 192 11.13 12.50 3.24
C LYS A 192 9.67 12.31 2.85
N ALA A 193 9.16 11.08 2.96
CA ALA A 193 7.76 10.78 2.66
C ALA A 193 6.79 11.49 3.64
N MET A 194 7.13 11.53 4.93
CA MET A 194 6.37 12.29 5.92
C MET A 194 6.37 13.79 5.62
N ALA A 195 7.53 14.35 5.25
CA ALA A 195 7.64 15.76 4.88
C ALA A 195 6.87 16.09 3.57
N LEU A 196 6.56 15.08 2.74
CA LEU A 196 5.66 15.20 1.58
C LEU A 196 4.18 14.99 1.91
N GLY A 197 3.81 14.89 3.21
CA GLY A 197 2.44 14.80 3.65
C GLY A 197 2.01 13.45 4.21
N ALA A 198 2.83 12.39 4.12
CA ALA A 198 2.46 11.10 4.67
C ALA A 198 2.32 11.14 6.19
N SER A 199 1.25 10.51 6.70
CA SER A 199 1.02 10.31 8.13
C SER A 199 1.81 9.12 8.67
N MET A 200 2.13 8.16 7.79
CA MET A 200 2.83 6.92 8.10
C MET A 200 3.65 6.46 6.89
N SER A 201 4.71 5.71 7.13
CA SER A 201 5.46 5.00 6.09
C SER A 201 5.40 3.50 6.33
N SER A 202 5.35 2.72 5.26
CA SER A 202 5.30 1.26 5.33
C SER A 202 6.32 0.63 4.37
N VAL A 203 6.80 -0.54 4.73
CA VAL A 203 7.78 -1.33 3.98
C VAL A 203 7.30 -2.77 3.83
N ALA A 204 7.57 -3.40 2.71
CA ALA A 204 7.22 -4.79 2.45
C ALA A 204 8.45 -5.60 2.01
N LEU A 205 8.91 -5.43 0.78
CA LEU A 205 9.98 -6.25 0.19
C LEU A 205 11.27 -6.33 1.04
N PRO A 206 11.79 -5.24 1.64
CA PRO A 206 12.98 -5.33 2.48
C PRO A 206 12.83 -6.30 3.66
N LEU A 207 11.62 -6.46 4.18
CA LEU A 207 11.34 -7.37 5.31
C LEU A 207 11.29 -8.83 4.88
N VAL A 208 10.99 -9.14 3.62
CA VAL A 208 10.88 -10.54 3.12
C VAL A 208 12.21 -11.29 3.30
N SER A 209 13.32 -10.67 2.89
CA SER A 209 14.65 -11.29 3.06
C SER A 209 15.02 -11.47 4.52
N ALA A 210 14.68 -10.51 5.37
CA ALA A 210 14.91 -10.59 6.81
C ALA A 210 14.03 -11.68 7.46
N ALA A 211 12.76 -11.77 7.08
CA ALA A 211 11.82 -12.76 7.59
C ALA A 211 12.21 -14.20 7.25
N ARG A 212 12.82 -14.43 6.07
CA ARG A 212 13.36 -15.75 5.69
C ARG A 212 14.51 -16.22 6.59
N ILE A 213 15.22 -15.28 7.23
CA ILE A 213 16.30 -15.59 8.17
C ILE A 213 15.74 -15.83 9.57
N GLY A 214 14.75 -15.03 9.99
CA GLY A 214 14.08 -15.17 11.28
C GLY A 214 13.64 -13.84 11.89
N PRO A 215 12.85 -13.90 12.98
CA PRO A 215 12.23 -12.74 13.60
C PRO A 215 13.24 -11.71 14.14
N GLU A 216 14.37 -12.17 14.69
CA GLU A 216 15.40 -11.26 15.19
C GLU A 216 16.03 -10.41 14.09
N LYS A 217 16.10 -10.92 12.85
CA LYS A 217 16.60 -10.16 11.72
C LYS A 217 15.60 -9.09 11.30
N VAL A 218 14.30 -9.40 11.32
CA VAL A 218 13.23 -8.44 11.06
C VAL A 218 13.25 -7.33 12.11
N LYS A 219 13.30 -7.69 13.39
CA LYS A 219 13.38 -6.73 14.50
C LYS A 219 14.56 -5.78 14.33
N LYS A 220 15.75 -6.32 14.07
CA LYS A 220 16.98 -5.54 13.90
C LYS A 220 16.89 -4.56 12.71
N LEU A 221 16.25 -4.96 11.63
CA LEU A 221 16.03 -4.09 10.47
C LEU A 221 15.06 -2.95 10.79
N LEU A 222 13.97 -3.25 11.50
CA LEU A 222 12.99 -2.24 11.91
C LEU A 222 13.60 -1.26 12.94
N GLU A 223 14.40 -1.75 13.89
CA GLU A 223 15.13 -0.91 14.83
C GLU A 223 16.10 0.05 14.11
N LEU A 224 16.80 -0.43 13.08
CA LEU A 224 17.68 0.40 12.26
C LEU A 224 16.88 1.54 11.59
N TYR A 225 15.75 1.24 10.96
CA TYR A 225 14.92 2.27 10.33
C TYR A 225 14.39 3.31 11.33
N ILE A 226 14.05 2.87 12.54
CA ILE A 226 13.62 3.77 13.62
C ILE A 226 14.76 4.69 14.04
N GLU A 227 15.98 4.16 14.22
CA GLU A 227 17.14 4.98 14.60
C GLU A 227 17.56 5.96 13.50
N GLU A 228 17.48 5.57 12.24
CA GLU A 228 17.68 6.47 11.09
C GLU A 228 16.65 7.60 11.08
N LEU A 229 15.37 7.29 11.31
CA LEU A 229 14.30 8.29 11.40
C LEU A 229 14.55 9.23 12.57
N LYS A 230 14.90 8.73 13.75
CA LYS A 230 15.25 9.55 14.92
C LYS A 230 16.44 10.47 14.64
N ALA A 231 17.45 9.99 13.92
CA ALA A 231 18.59 10.81 13.52
C ALA A 231 18.17 11.97 12.63
N VAL A 232 17.28 11.73 11.64
CA VAL A 232 16.72 12.81 10.81
C VAL A 232 15.92 13.80 11.67
N MET A 233 15.08 13.30 12.58
CA MET A 233 14.30 14.14 13.50
C MET A 233 15.22 15.05 14.32
N TYR A 234 16.29 14.49 14.87
CA TYR A 234 17.27 15.27 15.63
C TYR A 234 17.93 16.37 14.76
N LEU A 235 18.39 16.01 13.56
CA LEU A 235 19.07 16.93 12.64
C LEU A 235 18.16 18.05 12.11
N THR A 236 16.86 17.80 12.02
CA THR A 236 15.86 18.77 11.56
C THR A 236 15.17 19.52 12.70
N GLY A 237 15.48 19.21 13.96
CA GLY A 237 14.82 19.79 15.13
C GLY A 237 13.37 19.36 15.31
N SER A 238 12.96 18.26 14.67
CA SER A 238 11.60 17.71 14.75
C SER A 238 11.44 16.84 16.00
N ARG A 239 10.41 17.10 16.80
CA ARG A 239 10.11 16.35 18.05
C ARG A 239 9.07 15.26 17.84
N SER A 240 8.33 15.34 16.73
CA SER A 240 7.23 14.42 16.38
C SER A 240 7.19 14.20 14.87
N VAL A 241 6.44 13.21 14.42
CA VAL A 241 6.13 13.00 13.00
C VAL A 241 5.42 14.22 12.42
N GLU A 242 4.56 14.86 13.20
CA GLU A 242 3.84 16.07 12.77
C GLU A 242 4.79 17.25 12.52
N ASP A 243 5.89 17.34 13.28
CA ASP A 243 6.92 18.37 13.03
C ASP A 243 7.65 18.08 11.71
N ILE A 244 7.94 16.81 11.39
CA ILE A 244 8.53 16.43 10.08
C ILE A 244 7.56 16.82 8.95
N ARG A 245 6.28 16.59 9.09
CA ARG A 245 5.27 16.94 8.07
C ARG A 245 5.20 18.44 7.79
N ARG A 246 5.63 19.26 8.75
CA ARG A 246 5.71 20.72 8.62
C ARG A 246 7.11 21.22 8.26
N ALA A 247 8.09 20.34 8.21
CA ALA A 247 9.46 20.72 7.88
C ALA A 247 9.55 21.21 6.42
N PRO A 248 10.36 22.23 6.15
CA PRO A 248 10.56 22.72 4.80
C PRO A 248 11.21 21.64 3.93
N VAL A 249 10.66 21.43 2.73
CA VAL A 249 11.12 20.43 1.75
C VAL A 249 11.52 21.13 0.47
N ILE A 250 12.65 20.71 -0.11
CA ILE A 250 13.08 21.12 -1.44
C ILE A 250 12.82 19.98 -2.39
N ILE A 251 11.91 20.17 -3.33
CA ILE A 251 11.66 19.23 -4.42
C ILE A 251 12.40 19.71 -5.67
N SER A 252 13.21 18.86 -6.28
CA SER A 252 14.05 19.17 -7.43
C SER A 252 14.06 18.03 -8.45
N GLY A 253 14.64 18.30 -9.62
CA GLY A 253 14.82 17.32 -10.70
C GLY A 253 13.50 16.71 -11.18
N LYS A 254 13.53 15.46 -11.59
CA LYS A 254 12.38 14.79 -12.23
C LYS A 254 11.09 14.81 -11.39
N THR A 255 11.19 14.79 -10.05
CA THR A 255 9.99 14.86 -9.21
C THR A 255 9.32 16.22 -9.35
N ARG A 256 10.10 17.30 -9.29
CA ARG A 256 9.59 18.65 -9.51
C ARG A 256 9.00 18.81 -10.90
N ASP A 257 9.76 18.43 -11.95
CA ASP A 257 9.33 18.56 -13.34
C ASP A 257 8.00 17.80 -13.58
N THR A 258 7.85 16.62 -12.98
CA THR A 258 6.62 15.82 -13.07
C THR A 258 5.45 16.51 -12.37
N LEU A 259 5.64 17.03 -11.16
CA LEU A 259 4.59 17.72 -10.42
C LEU A 259 4.12 18.98 -11.16
N GLU A 260 5.06 19.80 -11.62
CA GLU A 260 4.75 21.01 -12.41
C GLU A 260 3.98 20.68 -13.71
N ALA A 261 4.41 19.64 -14.45
CA ALA A 261 3.74 19.20 -15.67
C ALA A 261 2.31 18.66 -15.40
N ARG A 262 2.05 18.16 -14.18
CA ARG A 262 0.73 17.67 -13.73
C ARG A 262 -0.10 18.76 -13.04
N GLY A 263 0.38 19.99 -12.97
CA GLY A 263 -0.33 21.15 -12.42
C GLY A 263 -0.22 21.31 -10.91
N PHE A 264 0.69 20.61 -10.26
CA PHE A 264 0.96 20.76 -8.83
C PHE A 264 2.14 21.71 -8.62
N ASN A 265 1.84 22.89 -8.07
CA ASN A 265 2.85 23.84 -7.66
C ASN A 265 3.27 23.52 -6.23
N TRP A 266 4.44 22.97 -6.07
CA TRP A 266 5.03 22.75 -4.76
C TRP A 266 5.83 23.99 -4.35
N LYS A 267 5.43 24.61 -3.26
CA LYS A 267 6.12 25.77 -2.67
C LYS A 267 7.11 25.33 -1.60
#